data_ab33d3be631febcb23857bf64a599789
#
_entry.id   ab33d3be631febcb23857bf64a599789
#
_cell.length_a   1.000
_cell.length_b   1.000
_cell.length_c   1.000
_cell.angle_alpha   90.00
_cell.angle_beta   90.00
_cell.angle_gamma   90.00
#
_symmetry.space_group_name_H-M   'P 1'
#
loop_
_entity.id
_entity.type
_entity.pdbx_description
1 polymer ?
#
loop_
_entity_poly.entity_id
_entity_poly.type
_entity_poly.pdbx_seq_one_letter_code
_entity_poly.pdbx_strand_id
1 'polypeptide(L)'
;PLVTGVQTCALPILTDVGTGKKIATIVAKRIAQLLREQGQVPDAVTLSLGRYSHDDNAPSQGLVVIDGSEGGSITLAPCCRPIPGDAIVGYLGRGEGLTVHTADCLVGKRLFERDRERWMQVEWSEEPIRAFETAVSVVMRNGKGALAQVAQAISSAEADITHIDMGDEAVGTTAEMRILVSVRDRQHLADVLRTLKRSPAVLKVQRVKPS
;
A
#
# COMPACT_ATOMS: atom_id res chain seq x y z
N PRO A 1 -13.66 -23.08 39.87
CA PRO A 1 -12.40 -22.40 39.75
C PRO A 1 -11.76 -22.78 38.43
N LEU A 2 -11.80 -21.93 37.44
CA LEU A 2 -11.08 -22.10 36.16
C LEU A 2 -11.71 -21.24 35.06
N VAL A 3 -11.55 -19.92 35.11
CA VAL A 3 -11.70 -19.07 33.93
C VAL A 3 -10.84 -17.79 34.11
N THR A 4 -9.56 -17.96 34.41
CA THR A 4 -8.64 -16.81 34.53
C THR A 4 -7.69 -16.65 33.32
N GLY A 5 -7.70 -17.59 32.36
CA GLY A 5 -6.76 -17.57 31.24
C GLY A 5 -7.23 -16.82 29.97
N VAL A 6 -8.53 -16.60 29.80
CA VAL A 6 -9.08 -15.99 28.57
C VAL A 6 -9.20 -14.48 28.69
N GLN A 7 -9.36 -13.94 29.87
CA GLN A 7 -9.52 -12.48 30.08
C GLN A 7 -8.25 -11.67 29.83
N THR A 8 -7.06 -12.25 29.97
CA THR A 8 -5.79 -11.53 29.82
C THR A 8 -5.36 -11.30 28.37
N CYS A 9 -5.87 -12.09 27.41
CA CYS A 9 -5.55 -11.96 26.00
C CYS A 9 -6.46 -10.95 25.23
N ALA A 10 -7.68 -10.72 25.70
CA ALA A 10 -8.63 -9.84 25.00
C ALA A 10 -8.35 -8.34 25.26
N LEU A 11 -7.90 -7.98 26.45
CA LEU A 11 -7.64 -6.58 26.83
C LEU A 11 -6.62 -5.87 25.92
N PRO A 12 -5.45 -6.45 25.59
CA PRO A 12 -4.50 -5.81 24.68
C PRO A 12 -5.08 -5.57 23.28
N ILE A 13 -5.87 -6.52 22.76
CA ILE A 13 -6.49 -6.40 21.43
C ILE A 13 -7.55 -5.30 21.44
N LEU A 14 -8.40 -5.23 22.48
CA LEU A 14 -9.41 -4.18 22.60
C LEU A 14 -8.79 -2.80 22.78
N THR A 15 -7.69 -2.71 23.55
CA THR A 15 -6.93 -1.46 23.70
C THR A 15 -6.29 -1.05 22.39
N ASP A 16 -5.73 -1.97 21.62
CA ASP A 16 -5.13 -1.72 20.31
C ASP A 16 -6.17 -1.25 19.28
N VAL A 17 -7.39 -1.81 19.33
CA VAL A 17 -8.51 -1.34 18.49
C VAL A 17 -8.97 0.05 18.94
N GLY A 18 -9.14 0.26 20.25
CA GLY A 18 -9.60 1.54 20.81
C GLY A 18 -8.60 2.69 20.61
N THR A 19 -7.32 2.39 20.49
CA THR A 19 -6.24 3.37 20.22
C THR A 19 -5.91 3.50 18.73
N GLY A 20 -6.65 2.82 17.85
CA GLY A 20 -6.40 2.86 16.39
C GLY A 20 -5.17 2.07 15.92
N LYS A 21 -4.50 1.36 16.81
CA LYS A 21 -3.35 0.50 16.44
C LYS A 21 -3.76 -0.73 15.63
N LYS A 22 -5.02 -1.17 15.76
CA LYS A 22 -5.60 -2.29 14.99
C LYS A 22 -6.97 -1.89 14.47
N ILE A 23 -7.22 -2.21 13.20
CA ILE A 23 -8.51 -1.93 12.57
C ILE A 23 -9.54 -2.95 13.06
N ALA A 24 -10.65 -2.46 13.62
CA ALA A 24 -11.72 -3.31 14.19
C ALA A 24 -12.24 -4.35 13.20
N THR A 25 -12.42 -3.99 11.93
CA THR A 25 -12.88 -4.89 10.86
C THR A 25 -11.93 -6.07 10.63
N ILE A 26 -10.61 -5.84 10.69
CA ILE A 26 -9.59 -6.88 10.54
C ILE A 26 -9.64 -7.85 11.71
N VAL A 27 -9.77 -7.32 12.93
CA VAL A 27 -9.89 -8.14 14.16
C VAL A 27 -11.16 -8.99 14.11
N ALA A 28 -12.30 -8.39 13.75
CA ALA A 28 -13.58 -9.10 13.61
C ALA A 28 -13.52 -10.23 12.57
N LYS A 29 -12.93 -9.97 11.40
CA LYS A 29 -12.74 -10.97 10.34
C LYS A 29 -11.88 -12.15 10.82
N ARG A 30 -10.81 -11.86 11.56
CA ARG A 30 -9.94 -12.90 12.13
C ARG A 30 -10.64 -13.74 13.19
N ILE A 31 -11.44 -13.12 14.06
CA ILE A 31 -12.26 -13.83 15.06
C ILE A 31 -13.27 -14.72 14.35
N ALA A 32 -13.99 -14.20 13.33
CA ALA A 32 -14.96 -15.00 12.57
C ALA A 32 -14.31 -16.21 11.87
N GLN A 33 -13.09 -16.05 11.34
CA GLN A 33 -12.34 -17.15 10.76
C GLN A 33 -11.96 -18.21 11.80
N LEU A 34 -11.44 -17.80 12.96
CA LEU A 34 -11.08 -18.73 14.04
C LEU A 34 -12.29 -19.49 14.57
N LEU A 35 -13.45 -18.84 14.67
CA LEU A 35 -14.70 -19.50 15.07
C LEU A 35 -15.13 -20.56 14.07
N ARG A 36 -15.00 -20.29 12.76
CA ARG A 36 -15.26 -21.28 11.70
C ARG A 36 -14.30 -22.46 11.77
N GLU A 37 -13.00 -22.20 11.98
CA GLU A 37 -11.98 -23.27 12.16
C GLU A 37 -12.28 -24.14 13.37
N GLN A 38 -12.96 -23.62 14.40
CA GLN A 38 -13.43 -24.35 15.58
C GLN A 38 -14.82 -24.98 15.39
N GLY A 39 -15.42 -24.93 14.19
CA GLY A 39 -16.74 -25.46 13.91
C GLY A 39 -17.90 -24.65 14.52
N GLN A 40 -17.63 -23.45 15.02
CA GLN A 40 -18.66 -22.54 15.52
C GLN A 40 -19.11 -21.63 14.38
N VAL A 41 -20.42 -21.63 14.10
CA VAL A 41 -21.00 -20.68 13.13
C VAL A 41 -21.21 -19.36 13.86
N PRO A 42 -20.55 -18.26 13.44
CA PRO A 42 -20.77 -16.95 14.04
C PRO A 42 -22.24 -16.56 13.92
N ASP A 43 -22.86 -16.14 15.01
CA ASP A 43 -24.24 -15.67 15.02
C ASP A 43 -24.40 -14.45 14.07
N ALA A 44 -25.55 -14.36 13.39
CA ALA A 44 -25.87 -13.28 12.45
C ALA A 44 -25.76 -11.87 13.07
N VAL A 45 -25.90 -11.75 14.39
CA VAL A 45 -25.72 -10.50 15.15
C VAL A 45 -24.24 -10.06 15.12
N THR A 46 -23.28 -10.99 15.18
CA THR A 46 -21.84 -10.70 15.12
C THR A 46 -21.41 -10.24 13.71
N LEU A 47 -22.16 -10.64 12.68
CA LEU A 47 -21.96 -10.24 11.29
C LEU A 47 -22.66 -8.93 10.94
N SER A 48 -23.66 -8.50 11.71
CA SER A 48 -24.43 -7.29 11.43
C SER A 48 -23.74 -5.97 11.82
N LEU A 49 -22.64 -6.02 12.55
CA LEU A 49 -21.79 -4.85 12.83
C LEU A 49 -21.06 -4.32 11.60
N GLY A 50 -21.18 -4.98 10.44
CA GLY A 50 -20.61 -4.57 9.15
C GLY A 50 -21.65 -4.13 8.11
N ARG A 51 -22.93 -3.98 8.47
CA ARG A 51 -23.95 -3.53 7.51
C ARG A 51 -24.01 -2.00 7.40
N TYR A 52 -23.15 -1.45 6.59
CA TYR A 52 -23.43 -0.25 5.82
C TYR A 52 -23.19 -0.59 4.35
N SER A 53 -24.28 -0.94 3.69
CA SER A 53 -24.71 -0.66 2.32
C SER A 53 -25.46 -1.85 1.69
N HIS A 54 -26.61 -1.51 1.15
CA HIS A 54 -27.50 -2.30 0.36
C HIS A 54 -26.81 -2.84 -0.90
N ASP A 55 -26.55 -4.18 -0.92
CA ASP A 55 -26.65 -4.98 -2.15
C ASP A 55 -26.72 -6.46 -1.78
N ASP A 56 -27.81 -7.11 -2.12
CA ASP A 56 -28.25 -8.40 -1.59
C ASP A 56 -27.55 -9.64 -2.16
N ASN A 57 -26.33 -9.56 -2.76
CA ASN A 57 -25.73 -10.73 -3.40
C ASN A 57 -24.19 -10.83 -3.41
N ALA A 58 -23.47 -10.11 -2.54
CA ALA A 58 -22.04 -10.32 -2.36
C ALA A 58 -21.73 -10.71 -0.92
N PRO A 59 -20.79 -11.66 -0.64
CA PRO A 59 -20.29 -11.87 0.69
C PRO A 59 -19.72 -10.54 1.19
N SER A 60 -20.32 -9.98 2.24
CA SER A 60 -19.97 -8.67 2.81
C SER A 60 -18.54 -8.70 3.37
N GLN A 61 -17.57 -8.59 2.49
CA GLN A 61 -16.21 -8.25 2.84
C GLN A 61 -16.21 -6.76 3.17
N GLY A 62 -16.08 -6.42 4.46
CA GLY A 62 -16.01 -5.03 4.90
C GLY A 62 -14.93 -4.29 4.10
N LEU A 63 -15.35 -3.27 3.34
CA LEU A 63 -14.48 -2.39 2.58
C LEU A 63 -13.57 -1.65 3.56
N VAL A 64 -12.26 -1.71 3.35
CA VAL A 64 -11.28 -0.93 4.12
C VAL A 64 -10.87 0.27 3.29
N VAL A 65 -11.14 1.45 3.81
CA VAL A 65 -10.73 2.72 3.19
C VAL A 65 -9.35 3.11 3.73
N ILE A 66 -8.45 3.50 2.84
CA ILE A 66 -7.06 3.85 3.14
C ILE A 66 -6.87 5.34 2.91
N ASP A 67 -6.57 6.07 3.98
CA ASP A 67 -6.31 7.51 3.96
C ASP A 67 -4.83 7.87 4.25
N GLY A 68 -4.06 6.91 4.74
CA GLY A 68 -2.67 7.09 5.13
C GLY A 68 -2.45 7.31 6.62
N SER A 69 -3.50 7.33 7.46
CA SER A 69 -3.39 7.49 8.92
C SER A 69 -3.28 6.18 9.69
N GLU A 70 -3.44 5.04 9.04
CA GLU A 70 -3.70 3.74 9.68
C GLU A 70 -2.54 3.17 10.51
N GLY A 71 -1.44 3.88 10.59
CA GLY A 71 -0.28 3.47 11.41
C GLY A 71 0.28 2.11 10.99
N GLY A 72 0.76 1.33 11.96
CA GLY A 72 1.40 0.03 11.70
C GLY A 72 0.45 -1.11 11.31
N SER A 73 -0.88 -0.87 11.26
CA SER A 73 -1.87 -1.91 10.91
C SER A 73 -2.01 -2.13 9.41
N ILE A 74 -1.67 -1.13 8.60
CA ILE A 74 -1.67 -1.19 7.13
C ILE A 74 -0.28 -0.88 6.61
N THR A 75 0.23 -1.73 5.74
CA THR A 75 1.52 -1.57 5.08
C THR A 75 1.32 -1.50 3.58
N LEU A 76 1.85 -0.46 2.94
CA LEU A 76 1.91 -0.39 1.48
C LEU A 76 3.06 -1.29 0.99
N ALA A 77 2.74 -2.23 0.11
CA ALA A 77 3.70 -3.24 -0.34
C ALA A 77 4.91 -2.60 -1.04
N PRO A 78 6.16 -2.85 -0.58
CA PRO A 78 7.35 -2.24 -1.16
C PRO A 78 7.64 -2.72 -2.59
N CYS A 79 7.09 -3.87 -2.99
CA CYS A 79 7.27 -4.43 -4.33
C CYS A 79 6.55 -3.61 -5.43
N CYS A 80 5.44 -2.95 -5.12
CA CYS A 80 4.63 -2.19 -6.09
C CYS A 80 4.38 -0.74 -5.70
N ARG A 81 4.58 -0.37 -4.42
CA ARG A 81 4.43 0.99 -3.88
C ARG A 81 3.17 1.67 -4.40
N PRO A 82 1.98 1.19 -3.97
CA PRO A 82 0.71 1.75 -4.40
C PRO A 82 0.57 3.19 -3.92
N ILE A 83 -0.02 4.04 -4.76
CA ILE A 83 -0.33 5.44 -4.47
C ILE A 83 -1.80 5.72 -4.77
N PRO A 84 -2.42 6.76 -4.18
CA PRO A 84 -3.79 7.15 -4.49
C PRO A 84 -4.04 7.28 -5.99
N GLY A 85 -5.17 6.72 -6.45
CA GLY A 85 -5.52 6.60 -7.86
C GLY A 85 -5.06 5.31 -8.54
N ASP A 86 -4.23 4.48 -7.89
CA ASP A 86 -3.99 3.11 -8.34
C ASP A 86 -5.15 2.20 -7.95
N ALA A 87 -5.48 1.22 -8.79
CA ALA A 87 -6.35 0.12 -8.37
C ALA A 87 -5.59 -0.74 -7.36
N ILE A 88 -6.18 -0.97 -6.18
CA ILE A 88 -5.53 -1.65 -5.06
C ILE A 88 -6.31 -2.85 -4.55
N VAL A 89 -5.58 -3.76 -3.91
CA VAL A 89 -6.10 -4.96 -3.25
C VAL A 89 -5.34 -5.17 -1.93
N GLY A 90 -6.03 -5.64 -0.92
CA GLY A 90 -5.46 -5.90 0.39
C GLY A 90 -5.19 -7.39 0.64
N TYR A 91 -4.03 -7.71 1.16
CA TYR A 91 -3.66 -9.05 1.61
C TYR A 91 -3.46 -9.06 3.12
N LEU A 92 -4.19 -9.93 3.81
CA LEU A 92 -4.10 -10.07 5.27
C LEU A 92 -2.97 -11.05 5.62
N GLY A 93 -1.84 -10.53 6.07
CA GLY A 93 -0.69 -11.31 6.52
C GLY A 93 -0.98 -12.16 7.77
N ARG A 94 -0.13 -13.14 8.05
CA ARG A 94 -0.22 -13.96 9.28
C ARG A 94 0.36 -13.17 10.47
N GLY A 95 -0.46 -12.30 11.07
CA GLY A 95 -0.05 -11.50 12.22
C GLY A 95 0.63 -10.17 11.88
N GLU A 96 0.81 -9.86 10.60
CA GLU A 96 1.53 -8.66 10.12
C GLU A 96 0.59 -7.51 9.72
N GLY A 97 -0.73 -7.65 9.92
CA GLY A 97 -1.70 -6.66 9.49
C GLY A 97 -2.09 -6.80 8.02
N LEU A 98 -2.59 -5.71 7.43
CA LEU A 98 -3.04 -5.65 6.05
C LEU A 98 -1.94 -5.08 5.17
N THR A 99 -1.50 -5.83 4.17
CA THR A 99 -0.57 -5.36 3.15
C THR A 99 -1.34 -5.01 1.89
N VAL A 100 -1.17 -3.78 1.41
CA VAL A 100 -1.86 -3.25 0.21
C VAL A 100 -0.95 -3.35 -0.99
N HIS A 101 -1.43 -3.99 -2.04
CA HIS A 101 -0.77 -4.11 -3.33
C HIS A 101 -1.55 -3.37 -4.42
N THR A 102 -0.87 -2.99 -5.50
CA THR A 102 -1.58 -2.63 -6.74
C THR A 102 -2.23 -3.88 -7.35
N ALA A 103 -3.38 -3.74 -7.98
CA ALA A 103 -4.13 -4.86 -8.57
C ALA A 103 -3.36 -5.61 -9.67
N ASP A 104 -2.40 -4.94 -10.32
CA ASP A 104 -1.53 -5.51 -11.36
C ASP A 104 -0.22 -6.11 -10.81
N CYS A 105 0.03 -6.04 -9.50
CA CYS A 105 1.25 -6.52 -8.87
C CYS A 105 1.45 -8.03 -9.06
N LEU A 106 2.59 -8.45 -9.63
CA LEU A 106 2.92 -9.86 -9.85
C LEU A 106 3.09 -10.63 -8.54
N VAL A 107 3.69 -9.99 -7.52
CA VAL A 107 3.82 -10.58 -6.17
C VAL A 107 2.43 -10.76 -5.56
N GLY A 108 1.57 -9.74 -5.68
CA GLY A 108 0.19 -9.82 -5.24
C GLY A 108 -0.58 -10.95 -5.92
N LYS A 109 -0.46 -11.09 -7.23
CA LYS A 109 -1.12 -12.16 -8.01
C LYS A 109 -0.68 -13.56 -7.54
N ARG A 110 0.62 -13.79 -7.34
CA ARG A 110 1.15 -15.07 -6.82
C ARG A 110 0.62 -15.38 -5.41
N LEU A 111 0.51 -14.38 -4.54
CA LEU A 111 -0.09 -14.53 -3.23
C LEU A 111 -1.59 -14.85 -3.32
N PHE A 112 -2.31 -14.23 -4.26
CA PHE A 112 -3.73 -14.48 -4.50
C PHE A 112 -3.99 -15.93 -4.94
N GLU A 113 -3.19 -16.47 -5.85
CA GLU A 113 -3.29 -17.86 -6.30
C GLU A 113 -3.10 -18.84 -5.15
N ARG A 114 -2.22 -18.51 -4.21
CA ARG A 114 -1.86 -19.36 -3.09
C ARG A 114 -2.86 -19.32 -1.94
N ASP A 115 -3.49 -18.17 -1.66
CA ASP A 115 -4.31 -17.96 -0.46
C ASP A 115 -5.42 -16.92 -0.70
N ARG A 116 -6.46 -17.32 -1.46
CA ARG A 116 -7.56 -16.43 -1.87
C ARG A 116 -8.38 -15.89 -0.70
N GLU A 117 -8.50 -16.64 0.39
CA GLU A 117 -9.33 -16.27 1.54
C GLU A 117 -8.79 -15.09 2.34
N ARG A 118 -7.51 -14.75 2.14
CA ARG A 118 -6.84 -13.64 2.83
C ARG A 118 -6.91 -12.32 2.10
N TRP A 119 -7.53 -12.31 0.94
CA TRP A 119 -7.70 -11.10 0.16
C TRP A 119 -8.96 -10.36 0.57
N MET A 120 -8.88 -9.05 0.55
CA MET A 120 -10.00 -8.18 0.83
C MET A 120 -10.00 -6.97 -0.10
N GLN A 121 -11.19 -6.43 -0.31
CA GLN A 121 -11.34 -5.19 -1.05
C GLN A 121 -10.88 -4.02 -0.19
N VAL A 122 -10.09 -3.16 -0.81
CA VAL A 122 -9.59 -1.93 -0.21
C VAL A 122 -9.74 -0.82 -1.23
N GLU A 123 -10.01 0.39 -0.75
CA GLU A 123 -10.12 1.58 -1.59
C GLU A 123 -9.35 2.73 -0.97
N TRP A 124 -8.93 3.67 -1.80
CA TRP A 124 -8.35 4.92 -1.34
C TRP A 124 -9.45 5.84 -0.80
N SER A 125 -9.14 6.57 0.25
CA SER A 125 -9.93 7.73 0.65
C SER A 125 -9.95 8.76 -0.47
N GLU A 126 -11.03 9.52 -0.59
CA GLU A 126 -11.11 10.64 -1.53
C GLU A 126 -10.08 11.73 -1.21
N GLU A 127 -9.77 11.92 0.06
CA GLU A 127 -8.79 12.90 0.55
C GLU A 127 -7.71 12.23 1.40
N PRO A 128 -6.66 11.66 0.77
CA PRO A 128 -5.54 11.10 1.50
C PRO A 128 -4.77 12.19 2.25
N ILE A 129 -4.45 11.94 3.51
CA ILE A 129 -3.89 12.96 4.41
C ILE A 129 -2.37 13.11 4.33
N ARG A 130 -1.68 12.25 3.60
CA ARG A 130 -0.21 12.29 3.45
C ARG A 130 0.23 12.09 2.01
N ALA A 131 1.51 12.34 1.75
CA ALA A 131 2.16 11.92 0.53
C ALA A 131 2.60 10.45 0.59
N PHE A 132 2.72 9.82 -0.57
CA PHE A 132 3.00 8.40 -0.75
C PHE A 132 4.26 8.21 -1.59
N GLU A 133 5.08 7.23 -1.21
CA GLU A 133 6.30 6.93 -1.95
C GLU A 133 6.05 6.02 -3.14
N THR A 134 6.64 6.37 -4.27
CA THR A 134 6.69 5.49 -5.44
C THR A 134 8.08 5.51 -6.09
N ALA A 135 8.41 4.48 -6.86
CA ALA A 135 9.70 4.36 -7.50
C ALA A 135 9.62 4.77 -8.97
N VAL A 136 10.59 5.59 -9.39
CA VAL A 136 10.76 6.04 -10.76
C VAL A 136 12.15 5.63 -11.24
N SER A 137 12.24 4.97 -12.41
CA SER A 137 13.52 4.73 -13.11
C SER A 137 13.78 5.87 -14.08
N VAL A 138 14.96 6.43 -14.00
CA VAL A 138 15.43 7.53 -14.85
C VAL A 138 16.71 7.10 -15.53
N VAL A 139 16.70 7.06 -16.86
CA VAL A 139 17.91 6.93 -17.68
C VAL A 139 18.30 8.32 -18.14
N MET A 140 19.50 8.75 -17.80
CA MET A 140 20.01 10.08 -18.14
C MET A 140 21.38 10.04 -18.80
N ARG A 141 21.76 11.14 -19.44
CA ARG A 141 23.14 11.33 -19.93
C ARG A 141 24.08 11.49 -18.74
N ASN A 142 25.14 10.69 -18.72
CA ASN A 142 26.16 10.82 -17.69
C ASN A 142 26.98 12.09 -17.95
N GLY A 143 26.95 13.03 -17.02
CA GLY A 143 27.64 14.31 -17.16
C GLY A 143 27.57 15.16 -15.91
N LYS A 144 28.46 16.14 -15.83
CA LYS A 144 28.48 17.09 -14.72
C LYS A 144 27.14 17.83 -14.62
N GLY A 145 26.52 17.82 -13.43
CA GLY A 145 25.26 18.51 -13.17
C GLY A 145 24.01 17.78 -13.62
N ALA A 146 24.08 16.59 -14.25
CA ALA A 146 22.91 15.85 -14.70
C ALA A 146 21.98 15.47 -13.54
N LEU A 147 22.52 14.98 -12.42
CA LEU A 147 21.75 14.67 -11.22
C LEU A 147 21.07 15.92 -10.64
N ALA A 148 21.77 17.07 -10.64
CA ALA A 148 21.19 18.32 -10.17
C ALA A 148 19.99 18.76 -11.01
N GLN A 149 20.04 18.58 -12.34
CA GLN A 149 18.90 18.85 -13.23
C GLN A 149 17.71 17.93 -12.97
N VAL A 150 17.95 16.65 -12.70
CA VAL A 150 16.90 15.70 -12.33
C VAL A 150 16.26 16.10 -11.00
N ALA A 151 17.07 16.38 -9.98
CA ALA A 151 16.58 16.81 -8.67
C ALA A 151 15.77 18.12 -8.76
N GLN A 152 16.24 19.10 -9.53
CA GLN A 152 15.53 20.35 -9.75
C GLN A 152 14.20 20.13 -10.49
N ALA A 153 14.16 19.22 -11.46
CA ALA A 153 12.92 18.89 -12.18
C ALA A 153 11.87 18.26 -11.24
N ILE A 154 12.29 17.38 -10.32
CA ILE A 154 11.40 16.78 -9.30
C ILE A 154 10.89 17.84 -8.34
N SER A 155 11.78 18.68 -7.81
CA SER A 155 11.41 19.78 -6.91
C SER A 155 10.48 20.80 -7.58
N SER A 156 10.69 21.12 -8.86
CA SER A 156 9.81 22.01 -9.63
C SER A 156 8.41 21.43 -9.86
N ALA A 157 8.25 20.14 -9.73
CA ALA A 157 6.96 19.45 -9.76
C ALA A 157 6.35 19.26 -8.35
N GLU A 158 6.89 19.92 -7.32
CA GLU A 158 6.44 19.86 -5.93
C GLU A 158 6.51 18.45 -5.31
N ALA A 159 7.42 17.62 -5.78
CA ALA A 159 7.67 16.28 -5.22
C ALA A 159 9.01 16.25 -4.48
N ASP A 160 9.06 15.43 -3.42
CA ASP A 160 10.27 15.21 -2.65
C ASP A 160 10.98 13.92 -3.08
N ILE A 161 12.31 13.94 -2.98
CA ILE A 161 13.14 12.75 -3.18
C ILE A 161 13.41 12.14 -1.80
N THR A 162 12.96 10.91 -1.58
CA THR A 162 13.20 10.20 -0.33
C THR A 162 14.40 9.25 -0.40
N HIS A 163 14.71 8.75 -1.59
CA HIS A 163 15.88 7.88 -1.80
C HIS A 163 16.34 7.90 -3.26
N ILE A 164 17.65 7.78 -3.47
CA ILE A 164 18.25 7.60 -4.80
C ILE A 164 19.16 6.38 -4.75
N ASP A 165 18.94 5.47 -5.67
CA ASP A 165 19.78 4.31 -5.91
C ASP A 165 20.38 4.44 -7.32
N MET A 166 21.69 4.55 -7.39
CA MET A 166 22.44 4.59 -8.65
C MET A 166 23.13 3.23 -8.80
N GLY A 167 22.71 2.46 -9.79
CA GLY A 167 23.39 1.20 -10.10
C GLY A 167 24.89 1.40 -10.34
N ASP A 168 25.68 0.38 -10.00
CA ASP A 168 27.14 0.40 -10.15
C ASP A 168 27.62 0.53 -11.63
N GLU A 169 26.70 0.41 -12.57
CA GLU A 169 26.98 0.45 -14.01
C GLU A 169 26.85 1.89 -14.59
N ALA A 170 27.62 2.83 -14.08
CA ALA A 170 27.90 4.06 -14.82
C ALA A 170 28.93 3.76 -15.93
N VAL A 171 28.67 2.76 -16.79
CA VAL A 171 29.55 2.40 -17.91
C VAL A 171 29.08 3.16 -19.14
N GLY A 172 29.84 4.19 -19.51
CA GLY A 172 29.63 4.92 -20.76
C GLY A 172 28.96 6.28 -20.61
N THR A 173 28.23 6.69 -21.66
CA THR A 173 27.63 8.02 -21.79
C THR A 173 26.27 8.16 -21.11
N THR A 174 25.72 7.09 -20.53
CA THR A 174 24.42 7.08 -19.87
C THR A 174 24.53 6.48 -18.47
N ALA A 175 23.67 6.95 -17.58
CA ALA A 175 23.49 6.40 -16.23
C ALA A 175 22.02 6.09 -16.01
N GLU A 176 21.73 4.95 -15.38
CA GLU A 176 20.40 4.62 -14.89
C GLU A 176 20.35 4.80 -13.38
N MET A 177 19.28 5.40 -12.89
CA MET A 177 19.05 5.55 -11.47
C MET A 177 17.60 5.20 -11.13
N ARG A 178 17.40 4.69 -9.94
CA ARG A 178 16.11 4.48 -9.33
C ARG A 178 15.90 5.53 -8.23
N ILE A 179 14.84 6.31 -8.35
CA ILE A 179 14.52 7.37 -7.41
C ILE A 179 13.22 7.02 -6.73
N LEU A 180 13.17 7.09 -5.40
CA LEU A 180 11.93 7.10 -4.65
C LEU A 180 11.48 8.55 -4.51
N VAL A 181 10.28 8.81 -5.01
CA VAL A 181 9.66 10.13 -4.95
C VAL A 181 8.40 10.06 -4.10
N SER A 182 8.18 11.11 -3.31
CA SER A 182 6.99 11.32 -2.50
C SER A 182 6.00 12.15 -3.30
N VAL A 183 4.81 11.58 -3.57
CA VAL A 183 3.76 12.20 -4.37
C VAL A 183 2.41 12.09 -3.67
N ARG A 184 1.48 12.99 -3.99
CA ARG A 184 0.13 12.99 -3.41
C ARG A 184 -0.74 11.86 -3.99
N ASP A 185 -0.68 11.70 -5.30
CA ASP A 185 -1.51 10.77 -6.05
C ASP A 185 -0.89 10.45 -7.43
N ARG A 186 -1.63 9.69 -8.22
CA ARG A 186 -1.23 9.29 -9.57
C ARG A 186 -1.15 10.46 -10.55
N GLN A 187 -1.98 11.50 -10.38
CA GLN A 187 -1.94 12.69 -11.22
C GLN A 187 -0.67 13.49 -10.95
N HIS A 188 -0.33 13.69 -9.69
CA HIS A 188 0.91 14.35 -9.30
C HIS A 188 2.15 13.57 -9.80
N LEU A 189 2.14 12.24 -9.73
CA LEU A 189 3.20 11.42 -10.34
C LEU A 189 3.32 11.66 -11.85
N ALA A 190 2.19 11.77 -12.56
CA ALA A 190 2.20 12.04 -13.99
C ALA A 190 2.82 13.40 -14.31
N ASP A 191 2.62 14.41 -13.47
CA ASP A 191 3.24 15.72 -13.61
C ASP A 191 4.75 15.67 -13.37
N VAL A 192 5.19 14.94 -12.34
CA VAL A 192 6.62 14.68 -12.08
C VAL A 192 7.27 14.01 -13.29
N LEU A 193 6.67 12.95 -13.83
CA LEU A 193 7.20 12.24 -15.00
C LEU A 193 7.24 13.13 -16.24
N ARG A 194 6.25 14.01 -16.42
CA ARG A 194 6.20 14.96 -17.54
C ARG A 194 7.30 16.02 -17.41
N THR A 195 7.54 16.53 -16.21
CA THR A 195 8.60 17.50 -15.94
C THR A 195 9.98 16.89 -16.16
N LEU A 196 10.19 15.66 -15.68
CA LEU A 196 11.44 14.92 -15.92
C LEU A 196 11.70 14.68 -17.42
N LYS A 197 10.68 14.34 -18.20
CA LYS A 197 10.81 14.15 -19.67
C LYS A 197 11.23 15.42 -20.41
N ARG A 198 10.96 16.59 -19.86
CA ARG A 198 11.36 17.88 -20.44
C ARG A 198 12.81 18.26 -20.12
N SER A 199 13.42 17.61 -19.12
CA SER A 199 14.82 17.87 -18.77
C SER A 199 15.76 17.35 -19.86
N PRO A 200 16.71 18.18 -20.36
CA PRO A 200 17.64 17.78 -21.43
C PRO A 200 18.59 16.66 -21.01
N ALA A 201 18.80 16.45 -19.72
CA ALA A 201 19.63 15.38 -19.19
C ALA A 201 18.92 14.01 -19.26
N VAL A 202 17.57 13.98 -19.25
CA VAL A 202 16.78 12.76 -19.16
C VAL A 202 16.53 12.18 -20.54
N LEU A 203 16.90 10.91 -20.74
CA LEU A 203 16.68 10.15 -21.96
C LEU A 203 15.39 9.32 -21.88
N LYS A 204 15.16 8.71 -20.71
CA LYS A 204 13.97 7.89 -20.47
C LYS A 204 13.57 8.00 -19.00
N VAL A 205 12.29 8.07 -18.75
CA VAL A 205 11.73 8.02 -17.39
C VAL A 205 10.45 7.22 -17.40
N GLN A 206 10.29 6.38 -16.38
CA GLN A 206 9.08 5.57 -16.20
C GLN A 206 8.89 5.24 -14.71
N ARG A 207 7.65 5.04 -14.29
CA ARG A 207 7.37 4.43 -12.99
C ARG A 207 7.90 3.00 -13.00
N VAL A 208 8.56 2.59 -11.93
CA VAL A 208 9.01 1.20 -11.79
C VAL A 208 7.79 0.32 -11.60
N LYS A 209 7.58 -0.61 -12.52
CA LYS A 209 6.53 -1.62 -12.38
C LYS A 209 6.99 -2.73 -11.43
N PRO A 210 6.06 -3.32 -10.69
CA PRO A 210 6.38 -4.49 -9.86
C PRO A 210 6.88 -5.64 -10.76
N SER A 211 8.04 -6.15 -10.41
CA SER A 211 8.67 -7.30 -11.07
C SER A 211 8.33 -8.61 -10.33
#